data_4167ab4a6212de6ca7e9dc5a84a71c07
#
_entry.id   4167ab4a6212de6ca7e9dc5a84a71c07
#
_cell.length_a   1.000
_cell.length_b   1.000
_cell.length_c   1.000
_cell.angle_alpha   90.00
_cell.angle_beta   90.00
_cell.angle_gamma   90.00
#
_symmetry.space_group_name_H-M   'P 1'
#
loop_
_entity.id
_entity.type
_entity.pdbx_description
1 polymer ?
#
loop_
_entity_poly.entity_id
_entity_poly.type
_entity_poly.pdbx_seq_one_letter_code
_entity_poly.pdbx_strand_id
1 'polypeptide(L)'
;MGGCAGGPGGTLCPKGAASFQLAVNPLRSTKALYRKPGGGEWESIDLNKAMDMIAERVKKTRDATFVETVTVKDAQGNDAQKRLNNTLAIFSLGGATMDNEWNYVQAKLMRGLGVVAIENQARI
;
A
#
# COMPACT_ATOMS: atom_id res chain seq x y z
N MET A 1 12.56 -13.09 -14.41
CA MET A 1 13.27 -12.11 -13.55
C MET A 1 13.99 -11.11 -14.44
N GLY A 2 13.34 -10.01 -14.81
CA GLY A 2 13.96 -8.92 -15.54
C GLY A 2 14.68 -7.96 -14.58
N GLY A 3 15.73 -8.44 -13.92
CA GLY A 3 16.63 -7.55 -13.20
C GLY A 3 17.26 -6.60 -14.20
N CYS A 4 17.37 -5.30 -13.86
CA CYS A 4 18.24 -4.36 -14.54
C CYS A 4 19.69 -4.80 -14.25
N ALA A 5 20.12 -5.94 -14.80
CA ALA A 5 21.51 -6.32 -14.81
C ALA A 5 22.25 -5.25 -15.61
N GLY A 6 23.05 -4.43 -14.93
CA GLY A 6 23.95 -3.53 -15.62
C GLY A 6 24.78 -4.36 -16.59
N GLY A 7 24.78 -3.99 -17.87
CA GLY A 7 25.66 -4.61 -18.86
C GLY A 7 27.11 -4.44 -18.42
N PRO A 8 28.07 -5.14 -19.05
CA PRO A 8 29.48 -5.01 -18.76
C PRO A 8 29.91 -3.55 -18.97
N GLY A 9 30.06 -2.81 -17.87
CA GLY A 9 30.35 -1.37 -17.90
C GLY A 9 29.54 -0.53 -16.92
N GLY A 10 28.67 -1.11 -16.08
CA GLY A 10 27.97 -0.39 -15.01
C GLY A 10 26.91 0.60 -15.49
N THR A 11 26.28 0.33 -16.64
CA THR A 11 25.22 1.18 -17.20
C THR A 11 23.87 0.94 -16.53
N LEU A 12 23.10 2.01 -16.34
CA LEU A 12 21.72 1.93 -15.87
C LEU A 12 20.82 1.29 -16.96
N CYS A 13 19.76 0.60 -16.53
CA CYS A 13 18.70 0.21 -17.47
C CYS A 13 18.02 1.47 -18.06
N PRO A 14 17.30 1.37 -19.18
CA PRO A 14 16.65 2.52 -19.83
C PRO A 14 15.78 3.37 -18.87
N LYS A 15 15.09 2.75 -17.92
CA LYS A 15 14.30 3.46 -16.91
C LYS A 15 15.18 4.25 -15.94
N GLY A 16 16.27 3.68 -15.46
CA GLY A 16 17.24 4.38 -14.62
C GLY A 16 17.93 5.52 -15.37
N ALA A 17 18.30 5.31 -16.64
CA ALA A 17 18.88 6.36 -17.48
C ALA A 17 17.92 7.53 -17.72
N ALA A 18 16.61 7.27 -17.77
CA ALA A 18 15.56 8.27 -17.97
C ALA A 18 15.05 8.91 -16.66
N SER A 19 15.62 8.60 -15.50
CA SER A 19 15.12 9.09 -14.21
C SER A 19 15.13 10.61 -14.07
N PHE A 20 16.14 11.29 -14.66
CA PHE A 20 16.19 12.74 -14.67
C PHE A 20 15.02 13.35 -15.45
N GLN A 21 14.73 12.84 -16.66
CA GLN A 21 13.62 13.29 -17.47
C GLN A 21 12.28 13.08 -16.76
N LEU A 22 12.12 11.98 -16.03
CA LEU A 22 10.94 11.74 -15.21
C LEU A 22 10.81 12.78 -14.08
N ALA A 23 11.90 13.11 -13.40
CA ALA A 23 11.90 14.08 -12.30
C ALA A 23 11.52 15.50 -12.74
N VAL A 24 11.99 15.93 -13.93
CA VAL A 24 11.77 17.29 -14.45
C VAL A 24 10.63 17.39 -15.47
N ASN A 25 9.90 16.31 -15.70
CA ASN A 25 8.84 16.28 -16.71
C ASN A 25 7.72 17.29 -16.37
N PRO A 26 7.42 18.24 -17.27
CA PRO A 26 6.36 19.24 -17.05
C PRO A 26 4.95 18.63 -16.99
N LEU A 27 4.76 17.41 -17.52
CA LEU A 27 3.49 16.68 -17.45
C LEU A 27 3.33 15.88 -16.14
N ARG A 28 4.32 15.92 -15.25
CA ARG A 28 4.23 15.24 -13.96
C ARG A 28 3.11 15.84 -13.11
N SER A 29 2.20 15.01 -12.64
CA SER A 29 1.14 15.45 -11.71
C SER A 29 1.74 15.91 -10.38
N THR A 30 1.50 17.17 -10.04
CA THR A 30 1.93 17.78 -8.77
C THR A 30 0.78 18.03 -7.80
N LYS A 31 -0.43 17.61 -8.17
CA LYS A 31 -1.65 17.83 -7.39
C LYS A 31 -2.36 16.51 -7.14
N ALA A 32 -3.06 16.42 -6.01
CA ALA A 32 -3.97 15.33 -5.76
C ALA A 32 -5.20 15.46 -6.69
N LEU A 33 -5.57 14.37 -7.32
CA LEU A 33 -6.74 14.28 -8.19
C LEU A 33 -7.78 13.36 -7.56
N TYR A 34 -9.02 13.80 -7.53
CA TYR A 34 -10.15 13.06 -7.02
C TYR A 34 -11.23 12.93 -8.08
N ARG A 35 -11.79 11.74 -8.21
CA ARG A 35 -12.98 11.48 -9.04
C ARG A 35 -14.09 10.95 -8.15
N LYS A 36 -15.23 11.62 -8.17
CA LYS A 36 -16.41 11.18 -7.42
C LYS A 36 -16.86 9.80 -7.88
N PRO A 37 -17.41 8.96 -7.00
CA PRO A 37 -18.03 7.70 -7.40
C PRO A 37 -19.05 7.91 -8.51
N GLY A 38 -18.92 7.16 -9.62
CA GLY A 38 -19.76 7.30 -10.81
C GLY A 38 -19.49 8.55 -11.66
N GLY A 39 -18.57 9.43 -11.26
CA GLY A 39 -18.18 10.61 -12.04
C GLY A 39 -17.28 10.28 -13.22
N GLY A 40 -17.35 11.07 -14.30
CA GLY A 40 -16.50 10.96 -15.49
C GLY A 40 -15.22 11.78 -15.43
N GLU A 41 -15.14 12.78 -14.58
CA GLU A 41 -14.07 13.78 -14.57
C GLU A 41 -13.22 13.74 -13.30
N TRP A 42 -11.96 14.16 -13.45
CA TRP A 42 -11.02 14.30 -12.35
C TRP A 42 -10.97 15.76 -11.88
N GLU A 43 -11.13 15.97 -10.58
CA GLU A 43 -11.03 17.27 -9.92
C GLU A 43 -9.70 17.36 -9.16
N SER A 44 -9.03 18.51 -9.25
CA SER A 44 -7.88 18.79 -8.39
C SER A 44 -8.37 19.17 -6.99
N ILE A 45 -7.83 18.50 -5.98
CA ILE A 45 -8.15 18.79 -4.58
C ILE A 45 -6.88 19.08 -3.78
N ASP A 46 -7.04 19.74 -2.64
CA ASP A 46 -5.95 19.96 -1.70
C ASP A 46 -5.41 18.62 -1.18
N LEU A 47 -4.09 18.54 -0.99
CA LEU A 47 -3.43 17.31 -0.55
C LEU A 47 -3.87 16.89 0.85
N ASN A 48 -3.98 17.82 1.79
CA ASN A 48 -4.40 17.50 3.16
C ASN A 48 -5.83 16.97 3.17
N LYS A 49 -6.72 17.61 2.40
CA LYS A 49 -8.08 17.12 2.21
C LYS A 49 -8.10 15.70 1.61
N ALA A 50 -7.25 15.42 0.64
CA ALA A 50 -7.14 14.07 0.08
C ALA A 50 -6.70 13.05 1.13
N MET A 51 -5.71 13.41 1.96
CA MET A 51 -5.22 12.55 3.03
C MET A 51 -6.27 12.31 4.12
N ASP A 52 -7.03 13.34 4.51
CA ASP A 52 -8.14 13.20 5.46
C ASP A 52 -9.22 12.25 4.94
N MET A 53 -9.60 12.37 3.67
CA MET A 53 -10.57 11.48 3.04
C MET A 53 -10.09 10.02 3.01
N ILE A 54 -8.80 9.80 2.76
CA ILE A 54 -8.19 8.46 2.78
C ILE A 54 -8.19 7.91 4.22
N ALA A 55 -7.74 8.70 5.18
CA ALA A 55 -7.68 8.31 6.58
C ALA A 55 -9.07 7.96 7.14
N GLU A 56 -10.08 8.77 6.83
CA GLU A 56 -11.47 8.50 7.21
C GLU A 56 -11.96 7.17 6.62
N ARG A 57 -11.70 6.93 5.34
CA ARG A 57 -12.09 5.68 4.68
C ARG A 57 -11.39 4.47 5.30
N VAL A 58 -10.09 4.56 5.54
CA VAL A 58 -9.31 3.50 6.18
C VAL A 58 -9.85 3.21 7.58
N LYS A 59 -10.03 4.27 8.39
CA LYS A 59 -10.58 4.15 9.75
C LYS A 59 -11.96 3.50 9.75
N LYS A 60 -12.88 4.01 8.94
CA LYS A 60 -14.25 3.48 8.84
C LYS A 60 -14.27 2.00 8.44
N THR A 61 -13.48 1.62 7.44
CA THR A 61 -13.39 0.23 6.98
C THR A 61 -12.81 -0.66 8.06
N ARG A 62 -11.71 -0.22 8.69
CA ARG A 62 -11.05 -0.96 9.77
C ARG A 62 -12.00 -1.17 10.95
N ASP A 63 -12.61 -0.09 11.45
CA ASP A 63 -13.49 -0.16 12.64
C ASP A 63 -14.72 -1.07 12.41
N ALA A 64 -15.21 -1.14 11.16
CA ALA A 64 -16.32 -2.02 10.79
C ALA A 64 -15.94 -3.50 10.63
N THR A 65 -14.67 -3.82 10.42
CA THR A 65 -14.24 -5.17 10.03
C THR A 65 -13.12 -5.74 10.89
N PHE A 66 -12.70 -5.03 11.92
CA PHE A 66 -11.61 -5.47 12.80
C PHE A 66 -12.06 -6.60 13.72
N VAL A 67 -11.31 -7.69 13.73
CA VAL A 67 -11.54 -8.85 14.57
C VAL A 67 -10.45 -8.91 15.63
N GLU A 68 -10.82 -8.68 16.88
CA GLU A 68 -9.87 -8.72 18.00
C GLU A 68 -9.56 -10.17 18.42
N THR A 69 -10.60 -11.00 18.57
CA THR A 69 -10.47 -12.38 19.01
C THR A 69 -11.35 -13.31 18.18
N VAL A 70 -11.00 -14.57 18.15
CA VAL A 70 -11.80 -15.65 17.55
C VAL A 70 -11.85 -16.84 18.50
N THR A 71 -12.98 -17.52 18.54
CA THR A 71 -13.12 -18.81 19.24
C THR A 71 -12.63 -19.92 18.32
N VAL A 72 -11.68 -20.70 18.77
CA VAL A 72 -11.15 -21.87 18.05
C VAL A 72 -11.26 -23.10 18.96
N LYS A 73 -11.33 -24.30 18.38
CA LYS A 73 -11.23 -25.54 19.16
C LYS A 73 -9.76 -25.82 19.46
N ASP A 74 -9.48 -26.12 20.73
CA ASP A 74 -8.16 -26.64 21.16
C ASP A 74 -7.97 -28.11 20.76
N ALA A 75 -6.80 -28.66 21.05
CA ALA A 75 -6.49 -30.04 20.73
C ALA A 75 -7.38 -31.07 21.46
N GLN A 76 -8.09 -30.65 22.51
CA GLN A 76 -9.01 -31.42 23.32
C GLN A 76 -10.49 -31.23 22.92
N GLY A 77 -10.74 -30.35 21.94
CA GLY A 77 -12.07 -30.02 21.41
C GLY A 77 -12.83 -28.95 22.21
N ASN A 78 -12.21 -28.32 23.22
CA ASN A 78 -12.81 -27.23 23.99
C ASN A 78 -12.69 -25.89 23.27
N ASP A 79 -13.58 -24.95 23.58
CA ASP A 79 -13.53 -23.62 23.07
C ASP A 79 -12.41 -22.78 23.72
N ALA A 80 -11.50 -22.27 22.92
CA ALA A 80 -10.41 -21.39 23.33
C ALA A 80 -10.45 -20.07 22.59
N GLN A 81 -10.28 -18.96 23.31
CA GLN A 81 -10.19 -17.63 22.71
C GLN A 81 -8.77 -17.37 22.20
N LYS A 82 -8.66 -17.03 20.92
CA LYS A 82 -7.38 -16.71 20.29
C LYS A 82 -7.40 -15.27 19.78
N ARG A 83 -6.37 -14.50 20.13
CA ARG A 83 -6.24 -13.12 19.66
C ARG A 83 -5.81 -13.09 18.21
N LEU A 84 -6.53 -12.31 17.38
CA LEU A 84 -6.23 -12.08 15.96
C LEU A 84 -5.72 -10.66 15.70
N ASN A 85 -6.41 -9.65 16.20
CA ASN A 85 -6.11 -8.23 16.01
C ASN A 85 -5.92 -7.87 14.52
N ASN A 86 -6.85 -8.28 13.67
CA ASN A 86 -6.71 -8.06 12.23
C ASN A 86 -7.99 -7.59 11.54
N THR A 87 -7.81 -7.10 10.30
CA THR A 87 -8.86 -6.89 9.32
C THR A 87 -8.46 -7.49 7.98
N LEU A 88 -9.40 -8.11 7.29
CA LEU A 88 -9.24 -8.66 5.93
C LEU A 88 -9.86 -7.75 4.86
N ALA A 89 -10.42 -6.61 5.25
CA ALA A 89 -11.09 -5.68 4.32
C ALA A 89 -10.15 -4.63 3.72
N ILE A 90 -8.90 -4.58 4.15
CA ILE A 90 -7.87 -3.67 3.64
C ILE A 90 -6.71 -4.50 3.11
N PHE A 91 -6.23 -4.11 1.94
CA PHE A 91 -5.16 -4.78 1.22
C PHE A 91 -4.09 -3.77 0.78
N SER A 92 -2.81 -4.12 0.90
CA SER A 92 -1.68 -3.29 0.47
C SER A 92 -0.88 -3.99 -0.63
N LEU A 93 -0.77 -3.36 -1.79
CA LEU A 93 -0.07 -3.91 -2.96
C LEU A 93 1.41 -3.54 -3.04
N GLY A 94 1.87 -2.58 -2.24
CA GLY A 94 3.26 -2.12 -2.29
C GLY A 94 3.64 -1.49 -3.63
N GLY A 95 4.93 -1.51 -3.93
CA GLY A 95 5.50 -0.97 -5.17
C GLY A 95 6.89 -1.53 -5.47
N ALA A 96 7.20 -1.72 -6.75
CA ALA A 96 8.46 -2.32 -7.20
C ALA A 96 9.69 -1.41 -7.02
N THR A 97 9.49 -0.10 -6.86
CA THR A 97 10.54 0.93 -6.78
C THR A 97 10.64 1.60 -5.42
N MET A 98 10.04 0.99 -4.40
CA MET A 98 10.15 1.46 -3.02
C MET A 98 11.51 1.09 -2.45
N ASP A 99 12.14 2.04 -1.77
CA ASP A 99 13.36 1.79 -1.01
C ASP A 99 13.10 0.99 0.28
N ASN A 100 14.16 0.61 0.97
CA ASN A 100 14.07 -0.24 2.17
C ASN A 100 13.33 0.46 3.32
N GLU A 101 13.55 1.76 3.49
CA GLU A 101 12.92 2.57 4.53
C GLU A 101 11.42 2.64 4.33
N TRP A 102 10.95 2.88 3.10
CA TRP A 102 9.53 2.90 2.77
C TRP A 102 8.88 1.52 2.93
N ASN A 103 9.54 0.45 2.50
CA ASN A 103 9.04 -0.91 2.73
C ASN A 103 8.90 -1.21 4.22
N TYR A 104 9.86 -0.80 5.04
CA TYR A 104 9.80 -0.96 6.49
C TYR A 104 8.64 -0.18 7.11
N VAL A 105 8.51 1.11 6.77
CA VAL A 105 7.43 1.99 7.28
C VAL A 105 6.06 1.46 6.86
N GLN A 106 5.90 1.05 5.59
CA GLN A 106 4.67 0.47 5.08
C GLN A 106 4.28 -0.79 5.85
N ALA A 107 5.20 -1.74 5.98
CA ALA A 107 4.94 -2.97 6.71
C ALA A 107 4.55 -2.71 8.17
N LYS A 108 5.24 -1.80 8.83
CA LYS A 108 4.97 -1.42 10.22
C LYS A 108 3.62 -0.73 10.38
N LEU A 109 3.29 0.22 9.50
CA LEU A 109 1.99 0.89 9.48
C LEU A 109 0.84 -0.09 9.25
N MET A 110 0.94 -0.93 8.22
CA MET A 110 -0.10 -1.90 7.88
C MET A 110 -0.31 -2.91 9.01
N ARG A 111 0.76 -3.40 9.62
CA ARG A 111 0.68 -4.28 10.80
C ARG A 111 0.04 -3.56 12.01
N GLY A 112 0.40 -2.31 12.26
CA GLY A 112 -0.22 -1.49 13.30
C GLY A 112 -1.73 -1.27 13.10
N LEU A 113 -2.19 -1.21 11.85
CA LEU A 113 -3.60 -1.15 11.50
C LEU A 113 -4.31 -2.52 11.57
N GLY A 114 -3.57 -3.61 11.73
CA GLY A 114 -4.12 -4.97 11.69
C GLY A 114 -4.34 -5.52 10.28
N VAL A 115 -3.75 -4.89 9.27
CA VAL A 115 -3.81 -5.38 7.88
C VAL A 115 -2.91 -6.59 7.72
N VAL A 116 -3.46 -7.70 7.26
CA VAL A 116 -2.75 -8.97 7.05
C VAL A 116 -2.25 -9.10 5.62
N ALA A 117 -3.08 -8.68 4.66
CA ALA A 117 -2.78 -8.79 3.24
C ALA A 117 -1.84 -7.65 2.79
N ILE A 118 -0.56 -7.91 2.89
CA ILE A 118 0.53 -7.01 2.48
C ILE A 118 1.34 -7.74 1.41
N GLU A 119 1.30 -7.23 0.21
CA GLU A 119 2.02 -7.77 -0.93
C GLU A 119 2.92 -6.70 -1.56
N ASN A 120 3.86 -7.14 -2.38
CA ASN A 120 4.69 -6.26 -3.17
C ASN A 120 4.66 -6.73 -4.63
N GLN A 121 4.42 -5.81 -5.55
CA GLN A 121 4.36 -6.09 -6.97
C GLN A 121 5.62 -6.79 -7.51
N ALA A 122 6.79 -6.48 -6.96
CA ALA A 122 8.06 -7.07 -7.39
C ALA A 122 8.22 -8.55 -7.02
N ARG A 123 7.26 -9.12 -6.31
CA ARG A 123 7.29 -10.51 -5.85
C ARG A 123 6.82 -11.53 -6.90
N ILE A 124 6.39 -11.08 -8.05
CA ILE A 124 5.92 -11.95 -9.13
C ILE A 124 7.10 -12.68 -9.78
#